data_4a0424b827bc09f9fb9884724000b95c
#
_entry.id   4a0424b827bc09f9fb9884724000b95c
#
_cell.length_a   1.000
_cell.length_b   1.000
_cell.length_c   1.000
_cell.angle_alpha   90.00
_cell.angle_beta   90.00
_cell.angle_gamma   90.00
#
_symmetry.space_group_name_H-M   'P 1'
#
loop_
_entity.id
_entity.type
_entity.pdbx_description
1 polymer ?
#
loop_
_entity_poly.entity_id
_entity_poly.type
_entity_poly.pdbx_seq_one_letter_code
_entity_poly.pdbx_strand_id
1 'polypeptide(L)'
;MHSDAKPRRKRHEDTVASIFVDMGVRFTREFVVNVRTFAARRFARIDFYIQTSWGFLLFEVDEMQHAGYRMLHGMQRMQALRDFHLQRYPDLYIHIVRYNSHAYKQGGEIRRPTLEDRASKIRECLEYVPEEPFVISYVFYRTDCGRLAISEHPEFTLQPYTRIVA
;
A
#
# COMPACT_ATOMS: atom_id res chain seq x y z
N MET A 1 -0.50 -37.33 -8.34
CA MET A 1 -0.12 -36.84 -7.00
C MET A 1 -0.18 -35.31 -7.03
N HIS A 2 -1.29 -34.70 -6.58
CA HIS A 2 -1.37 -33.27 -6.39
C HIS A 2 -0.67 -32.96 -5.07
N SER A 3 0.44 -32.22 -5.13
CA SER A 3 1.08 -31.70 -3.93
C SER A 3 0.19 -30.57 -3.38
N ASP A 4 -0.48 -30.84 -2.28
CA ASP A 4 -1.13 -29.80 -1.46
C ASP A 4 -0.05 -28.87 -0.89
N ALA A 5 0.37 -27.90 -1.70
CA ALA A 5 1.21 -26.83 -1.20
C ALA A 5 0.39 -26.07 -0.15
N LYS A 6 0.76 -26.23 1.13
CA LYS A 6 0.17 -25.45 2.23
C LYS A 6 0.19 -23.96 1.84
N PRO A 7 -0.93 -23.24 1.96
CA PRO A 7 -0.97 -21.84 1.62
C PRO A 7 0.11 -21.10 2.42
N ARG A 8 0.95 -20.31 1.73
CA ARG A 8 2.03 -19.51 2.35
C ARG A 8 1.38 -18.60 3.38
N ARG A 9 1.77 -18.76 4.65
CA ARG A 9 1.19 -18.02 5.77
C ARG A 9 1.52 -16.54 5.60
N LYS A 10 0.52 -15.71 5.41
CA LYS A 10 0.60 -14.26 5.21
C LYS A 10 0.77 -13.51 6.55
N ARG A 11 1.85 -13.80 7.26
CA ARG A 11 2.10 -13.30 8.63
C ARG A 11 1.99 -11.78 8.76
N HIS A 12 2.49 -11.04 7.79
CA HIS A 12 2.51 -9.58 7.84
C HIS A 12 1.12 -8.98 7.64
N GLU A 13 0.37 -9.52 6.71
CA GLU A 13 -1.03 -9.13 6.52
C GLU A 13 -1.88 -9.49 7.74
N ASP A 14 -1.63 -10.64 8.40
CA ASP A 14 -2.35 -11.03 9.61
C ASP A 14 -2.05 -10.08 10.77
N THR A 15 -0.81 -9.59 10.90
CA THR A 15 -0.45 -8.57 11.89
C THR A 15 -1.19 -7.27 11.64
N VAL A 16 -1.25 -6.79 10.39
CA VAL A 16 -2.00 -5.58 10.03
C VAL A 16 -3.50 -5.77 10.29
N ALA A 17 -4.06 -6.94 9.94
CA ALA A 17 -5.45 -7.27 10.21
C ALA A 17 -5.77 -7.21 11.71
N SER A 18 -4.88 -7.73 12.56
CA SER A 18 -5.06 -7.64 14.03
C SER A 18 -5.09 -6.19 14.51
N ILE A 19 -4.17 -5.35 14.01
CA ILE A 19 -4.15 -3.93 14.35
C ILE A 19 -5.46 -3.24 13.94
N PHE A 20 -5.98 -3.53 12.74
CA PHE A 20 -7.26 -2.98 12.29
C PHE A 20 -8.43 -3.43 13.18
N VAL A 21 -8.47 -4.71 13.57
CA VAL A 21 -9.49 -5.24 14.49
C VAL A 21 -9.44 -4.52 15.84
N ASP A 22 -8.23 -4.37 16.41
CA ASP A 22 -8.01 -3.70 17.70
C ASP A 22 -8.43 -2.22 17.65
N MET A 23 -8.34 -1.59 16.47
CA MET A 23 -8.80 -0.21 16.23
C MET A 23 -10.30 -0.12 15.85
N GLY A 24 -11.01 -1.23 15.75
CA GLY A 24 -12.42 -1.26 15.34
C GLY A 24 -12.66 -0.90 13.87
N VAL A 25 -11.64 -1.03 13.01
CA VAL A 25 -11.74 -0.72 11.58
C VAL A 25 -12.44 -1.85 10.83
N ARG A 26 -13.42 -1.50 10.01
CA ARG A 26 -14.06 -2.45 9.08
C ARG A 26 -13.29 -2.48 7.77
N PHE A 27 -12.91 -3.66 7.33
CA PHE A 27 -12.16 -3.85 6.09
C PHE A 27 -12.57 -5.13 5.36
N THR A 28 -12.29 -5.17 4.05
CA THR A 28 -12.37 -6.38 3.22
C THR A 28 -10.96 -6.79 2.83
N ARG A 29 -10.58 -8.03 3.11
CA ARG A 29 -9.28 -8.60 2.70
C ARG A 29 -9.36 -9.14 1.27
N GLU A 30 -8.21 -9.12 0.58
CA GLU A 30 -8.05 -9.72 -0.75
C GLU A 30 -9.12 -9.19 -1.76
N PHE A 31 -9.45 -7.91 -1.65
CA PHE A 31 -10.47 -7.32 -2.49
C PHE A 31 -10.01 -7.25 -3.95
N VAL A 32 -10.81 -7.79 -4.85
CA VAL A 32 -10.48 -7.86 -6.28
C VAL A 32 -11.18 -6.74 -7.04
N VAL A 33 -10.39 -5.91 -7.69
CA VAL A 33 -10.87 -4.84 -8.57
C VAL A 33 -10.60 -5.22 -10.01
N ASN A 34 -11.62 -5.14 -10.87
CA ASN A 34 -11.44 -5.30 -12.31
C ASN A 34 -10.87 -4.00 -12.89
N VAL A 35 -9.60 -4.02 -13.23
CA VAL A 35 -8.90 -2.87 -13.81
C VAL A 35 -8.44 -3.19 -15.23
N ARG A 36 -8.56 -2.22 -16.13
CA ARG A 36 -7.93 -2.31 -17.44
C ARG A 36 -6.51 -1.79 -17.32
N THR A 37 -5.53 -2.66 -17.52
CA THR A 37 -4.12 -2.29 -17.58
C THR A 37 -3.57 -2.55 -18.99
N PHE A 38 -2.51 -1.84 -19.35
CA PHE A 38 -1.79 -2.11 -20.61
C PHE A 38 -1.10 -3.49 -20.62
N ALA A 39 -0.83 -4.06 -19.45
CA ALA A 39 -0.37 -5.43 -19.31
C ALA A 39 -1.60 -6.34 -19.11
N ALA A 40 -1.62 -7.50 -19.72
CA ALA A 40 -2.74 -8.45 -19.84
C ALA A 40 -3.50 -8.85 -18.55
N ARG A 41 -3.26 -8.23 -17.42
CA ARG A 41 -3.97 -8.45 -16.16
C ARG A 41 -5.22 -7.57 -16.13
N ARG A 42 -6.36 -8.24 -16.05
CA ARG A 42 -7.68 -7.58 -15.98
C ARG A 42 -8.17 -7.29 -14.57
N PHE A 43 -7.36 -7.57 -13.54
CA PHE A 43 -7.74 -7.37 -12.15
C PHE A 43 -6.53 -6.99 -11.28
N ALA A 44 -6.79 -6.21 -10.24
CA ALA A 44 -5.89 -5.96 -9.14
C ALA A 44 -6.49 -6.52 -7.86
N ARG A 45 -5.67 -7.18 -7.04
CA ARG A 45 -6.03 -7.65 -5.70
C ARG A 45 -5.42 -6.69 -4.70
N ILE A 46 -6.23 -6.21 -3.78
CA ILE A 46 -5.87 -5.27 -2.73
C ILE A 46 -5.88 -6.04 -1.41
N ASP A 47 -4.80 -5.94 -0.62
CA ASP A 47 -4.70 -6.69 0.63
C ASP A 47 -5.80 -6.29 1.62
N PHE A 48 -6.04 -4.99 1.78
CA PHE A 48 -7.13 -4.46 2.59
C PHE A 48 -7.83 -3.29 1.90
N TYR A 49 -9.13 -3.40 1.76
CA TYR A 49 -10.02 -2.37 1.21
C TYR A 49 -10.89 -1.83 2.34
N ILE A 50 -10.81 -0.52 2.57
CA ILE A 50 -11.49 0.17 3.66
C ILE A 50 -12.32 1.30 3.07
N GLN A 51 -13.61 1.28 3.35
CA GLN A 51 -14.51 2.38 3.02
C GLN A 51 -14.53 3.38 4.18
N THR A 52 -14.33 4.65 3.86
CA THR A 52 -14.34 5.77 4.81
C THR A 52 -15.47 6.75 4.50
N SER A 53 -15.65 7.76 5.33
CA SER A 53 -16.64 8.82 5.07
C SER A 53 -16.26 9.73 3.89
N TRP A 54 -14.96 9.79 3.54
CA TRP A 54 -14.44 10.63 2.45
C TRP A 54 -14.16 9.84 1.17
N GLY A 55 -14.16 8.50 1.22
CA GLY A 55 -13.88 7.68 0.05
C GLY A 55 -13.31 6.31 0.39
N PHE A 56 -12.17 5.97 -0.21
CA PHE A 56 -11.58 4.65 -0.12
C PHE A 56 -10.11 4.71 0.30
N LEU A 57 -9.77 3.88 1.30
CA LEU A 57 -8.39 3.60 1.67
C LEU A 57 -8.03 2.20 1.22
N LEU A 58 -7.04 2.09 0.36
CA LEU A 58 -6.49 0.85 -0.19
C LEU A 58 -5.15 0.59 0.50
N PHE A 59 -5.07 -0.45 1.33
CA PHE A 59 -3.88 -0.71 2.11
C PHE A 59 -3.18 -1.97 1.59
N GLU A 60 -1.93 -1.79 1.17
CA GLU A 60 -1.07 -2.82 0.59
C GLU A 60 0.09 -3.11 1.53
N VAL A 61 0.30 -4.38 1.83
CA VAL A 61 1.41 -4.85 2.68
C VAL A 61 2.56 -5.30 1.79
N ASP A 62 3.54 -4.41 1.65
CA ASP A 62 4.70 -4.65 0.81
C ASP A 62 5.81 -5.36 1.59
N GLU A 63 6.13 -6.58 1.21
CA GLU A 63 7.27 -7.28 1.75
C GLU A 63 8.57 -6.72 1.14
N MET A 64 9.52 -6.31 1.98
CA MET A 64 10.86 -5.82 1.56
C MET A 64 10.82 -4.71 0.50
N GLN A 65 9.83 -3.81 0.58
CA GLN A 65 9.60 -2.74 -0.42
C GLN A 65 9.49 -3.29 -1.86
N HIS A 66 9.01 -4.53 -2.03
CA HIS A 66 9.02 -5.23 -3.31
C HIS A 66 10.39 -5.26 -4.01
N ALA A 67 11.47 -5.42 -3.24
CA ALA A 67 12.80 -5.59 -3.79
C ALA A 67 12.79 -6.71 -4.84
N GLY A 68 13.12 -6.38 -6.09
CA GLY A 68 13.06 -7.32 -7.22
C GLY A 68 11.73 -7.33 -7.99
N TYR A 69 10.69 -6.64 -7.54
CA TYR A 69 9.49 -6.41 -8.33
C TYR A 69 9.76 -5.33 -9.39
N ARG A 70 9.26 -5.52 -10.61
CA ARG A 70 9.45 -4.50 -11.65
C ARG A 70 8.64 -3.26 -11.29
N MET A 71 9.33 -2.16 -11.01
CA MET A 71 8.76 -0.85 -10.63
C MET A 71 7.62 -0.41 -11.55
N LEU A 72 7.80 -0.61 -12.86
CA LEU A 72 6.80 -0.27 -13.86
C LEU A 72 5.44 -0.97 -13.62
N HIS A 73 5.46 -2.22 -13.17
CA HIS A 73 4.21 -2.96 -12.89
C HIS A 73 3.48 -2.40 -11.65
N GLY A 74 4.23 -2.00 -10.63
CA GLY A 74 3.66 -1.36 -9.44
C GLY A 74 2.98 -0.04 -9.79
N MET A 75 3.67 0.81 -10.56
CA MET A 75 3.15 2.08 -11.03
C MET A 75 1.87 1.92 -11.87
N GLN A 76 1.90 1.03 -12.87
CA GLN A 76 0.73 0.75 -13.73
C GLN A 76 -0.46 0.25 -12.91
N ARG A 77 -0.20 -0.56 -11.87
CA ARG A 77 -1.23 -1.05 -10.97
C ARG A 77 -1.86 0.08 -10.16
N MET A 78 -1.04 0.97 -9.58
CA MET A 78 -1.54 2.12 -8.81
C MET A 78 -2.34 3.09 -9.70
N GLN A 79 -1.86 3.38 -10.90
CA GLN A 79 -2.59 4.19 -11.89
C GLN A 79 -3.93 3.55 -12.26
N ALA A 80 -3.95 2.25 -12.52
CA ALA A 80 -5.17 1.53 -12.89
C ALA A 80 -6.20 1.52 -11.74
N LEU A 81 -5.76 1.38 -10.49
CA LEU A 81 -6.61 1.48 -9.31
C LEU A 81 -7.18 2.89 -9.16
N ARG A 82 -6.34 3.91 -9.31
CA ARG A 82 -6.77 5.30 -9.33
C ARG A 82 -7.84 5.54 -10.38
N ASP A 83 -7.56 5.19 -11.64
CA ASP A 83 -8.44 5.46 -12.76
C ASP A 83 -9.79 4.73 -12.60
N PHE A 84 -9.76 3.49 -12.14
CA PHE A 84 -10.97 2.72 -11.84
C PHE A 84 -11.87 3.44 -10.81
N HIS A 85 -11.28 3.91 -9.70
CA HIS A 85 -12.05 4.53 -8.63
C HIS A 85 -12.53 5.92 -9.03
N LEU A 86 -11.69 6.75 -9.63
CA LEU A 86 -12.09 8.11 -10.07
C LEU A 86 -13.18 8.09 -11.14
N GLN A 87 -13.15 7.10 -12.04
CA GLN A 87 -14.23 6.95 -13.05
C GLN A 87 -15.55 6.51 -12.43
N ARG A 88 -15.50 5.65 -11.41
CA ARG A 88 -16.69 5.08 -10.78
C ARG A 88 -17.25 5.95 -9.65
N TYR A 89 -16.39 6.68 -8.99
CA TYR A 89 -16.69 7.48 -7.80
C TYR A 89 -15.99 8.84 -7.87
N PRO A 90 -16.40 9.71 -8.82
CA PRO A 90 -15.68 10.96 -9.12
C PRO A 90 -15.62 11.95 -7.96
N ASP A 91 -16.58 11.86 -7.03
CA ASP A 91 -16.70 12.76 -5.88
C ASP A 91 -16.04 12.20 -4.60
N LEU A 92 -15.42 11.03 -4.69
CA LEU A 92 -14.78 10.37 -3.56
C LEU A 92 -13.26 10.33 -3.72
N TYR A 93 -12.57 10.47 -2.61
CA TYR A 93 -11.11 10.42 -2.56
C TYR A 93 -10.58 8.99 -2.50
N ILE A 94 -9.35 8.81 -2.92
CA ILE A 94 -8.64 7.54 -2.88
C ILE A 94 -7.29 7.76 -2.23
N HIS A 95 -7.06 7.04 -1.16
CA HIS A 95 -5.78 6.98 -0.48
C HIS A 95 -5.21 5.57 -0.60
N ILE A 96 -4.09 5.41 -1.28
CA ILE A 96 -3.36 4.15 -1.33
C ILE A 96 -2.23 4.22 -0.31
N VAL A 97 -2.22 3.28 0.63
CA VAL A 97 -1.14 3.12 1.59
C VAL A 97 -0.29 1.93 1.17
N ARG A 98 0.99 2.16 0.95
CA ARG A 98 1.99 1.13 0.73
C ARG A 98 2.83 0.99 2.00
N TYR A 99 2.68 -0.14 2.66
CA TYR A 99 3.26 -0.39 3.97
C TYR A 99 4.35 -1.45 3.91
N ASN A 100 5.58 -1.06 4.23
CA ASN A 100 6.69 -2.00 4.34
C ASN A 100 6.65 -2.71 5.70
N SER A 101 6.39 -4.00 5.67
CA SER A 101 6.29 -4.85 6.86
C SER A 101 7.64 -5.29 7.43
N HIS A 102 8.73 -5.04 6.72
CA HIS A 102 10.08 -5.48 7.10
C HIS A 102 10.93 -4.36 7.70
N ALA A 103 12.10 -4.74 8.21
CA ALA A 103 13.15 -3.78 8.50
C ALA A 103 13.60 -3.08 7.21
N TYR A 104 14.00 -1.83 7.30
CA TYR A 104 14.49 -1.04 6.18
C TYR A 104 15.75 -0.28 6.56
N LYS A 105 16.50 0.17 5.56
CA LYS A 105 17.73 0.91 5.78
C LYS A 105 17.46 2.40 5.57
N GLN A 106 17.87 3.23 6.53
CA GLN A 106 17.69 4.67 6.49
C GLN A 106 18.93 5.35 7.05
N GLY A 107 19.56 6.24 6.29
CA GLY A 107 20.79 6.94 6.71
C GLY A 107 21.96 5.99 7.04
N GLY A 108 22.05 4.84 6.37
CA GLY A 108 23.05 3.82 6.64
C GLY A 108 22.70 2.83 7.78
N GLU A 109 21.69 3.14 8.59
CA GLU A 109 21.26 2.31 9.72
C GLU A 109 20.07 1.41 9.39
N ILE A 110 20.01 0.23 10.02
CA ILE A 110 18.85 -0.67 9.91
C ILE A 110 17.81 -0.25 10.93
N ARG A 111 16.65 0.19 10.43
CA ARG A 111 15.46 0.51 11.23
C ARG A 111 14.56 -0.72 11.34
N ARG A 112 14.13 -1.02 12.58
CA ARG A 112 13.22 -2.13 12.89
C ARG A 112 12.05 -1.60 13.71
N PRO A 113 10.99 -1.08 13.04
CA PRO A 113 9.83 -0.56 13.75
C PRO A 113 9.23 -1.61 14.70
N THR A 114 8.95 -1.23 15.93
CA THR A 114 8.25 -2.06 16.91
C THR A 114 6.77 -2.27 16.49
N LEU A 115 6.05 -3.14 17.17
CA LEU A 115 4.61 -3.31 16.92
C LEU A 115 3.84 -2.01 17.25
N GLU A 116 4.27 -1.30 18.29
CA GLU A 116 3.69 -0.02 18.69
C GLU A 116 3.93 1.07 17.64
N ASP A 117 5.15 1.21 17.12
CA ASP A 117 5.46 2.11 16.01
C ASP A 117 4.57 1.82 14.81
N ARG A 118 4.43 0.54 14.48
CA ARG A 118 3.59 0.08 13.37
C ARG A 118 2.13 0.44 13.56
N ALA A 119 1.58 0.16 14.75
CA ALA A 119 0.20 0.49 15.08
C ALA A 119 -0.04 2.02 15.06
N SER A 120 0.92 2.79 15.57
CA SER A 120 0.88 4.26 15.53
C SER A 120 0.82 4.81 14.10
N LYS A 121 1.70 4.32 13.21
CA LYS A 121 1.73 4.78 11.81
C LYS A 121 0.55 4.31 10.99
N ILE A 122 0.04 3.13 11.26
CA ILE A 122 -1.22 2.65 10.65
C ILE A 122 -2.38 3.54 11.07
N ARG A 123 -2.46 3.92 12.36
CA ARG A 123 -3.49 4.86 12.85
C ARG A 123 -3.38 6.21 12.15
N GLU A 124 -2.18 6.76 12.02
CA GLU A 124 -1.94 8.02 11.29
C GLU A 124 -2.49 7.96 9.86
N CYS A 125 -2.30 6.83 9.18
CA CYS A 125 -2.85 6.65 7.83
C CYS A 125 -4.38 6.52 7.80
N LEU A 126 -4.98 5.89 8.81
CA LEU A 126 -6.44 5.74 8.92
C LEU A 126 -7.14 7.07 9.24
N GLU A 127 -6.51 7.91 10.06
CA GLU A 127 -7.03 9.22 10.49
C GLU A 127 -6.79 10.31 9.44
N TYR A 128 -5.88 10.07 8.50
CA TYR A 128 -5.58 11.02 7.45
C TYR A 128 -6.76 11.16 6.47
N VAL A 129 -7.24 12.38 6.31
CA VAL A 129 -8.22 12.75 5.29
C VAL A 129 -7.48 13.38 4.12
N PRO A 130 -7.56 12.80 2.91
CA PRO A 130 -6.92 13.37 1.74
C PRO A 130 -7.45 14.77 1.42
N GLU A 131 -6.55 15.67 1.03
CA GLU A 131 -6.89 16.99 0.47
C GLU A 131 -7.00 16.95 -1.04
N GLU A 132 -6.46 15.91 -1.65
CA GLU A 132 -6.45 15.67 -3.09
C GLU A 132 -7.25 14.41 -3.46
N PRO A 133 -7.84 14.34 -4.67
CA PRO A 133 -8.65 13.19 -5.09
C PRO A 133 -7.89 11.86 -5.04
N PHE A 134 -6.57 11.90 -5.11
CA PHE A 134 -5.70 10.75 -5.08
C PHE A 134 -4.42 11.02 -4.30
N VAL A 135 -4.13 10.17 -3.30
CA VAL A 135 -2.91 10.23 -2.49
C VAL A 135 -2.29 8.85 -2.37
N ILE A 136 -0.96 8.77 -2.41
CA ILE A 136 -0.19 7.59 -2.05
C ILE A 136 0.66 7.90 -0.83
N SER A 137 0.58 7.07 0.21
CA SER A 137 1.46 7.10 1.38
C SER A 137 2.40 5.91 1.38
N TYR A 138 3.68 6.15 1.58
CA TYR A 138 4.69 5.12 1.78
C TYR A 138 5.08 5.08 3.26
N VAL A 139 4.81 3.98 3.92
CA VAL A 139 5.03 3.78 5.36
C VAL A 139 6.22 2.87 5.58
N PHE A 140 7.20 3.34 6.35
CA PHE A 140 8.46 2.63 6.64
C PHE A 140 9.26 2.28 5.40
N TYR A 141 9.21 3.12 4.41
CA TYR A 141 10.01 2.98 3.21
C TYR A 141 11.34 3.69 3.35
N ARG A 142 12.35 3.12 2.72
CA ARG A 142 13.65 3.75 2.56
C ARG A 142 13.52 5.01 1.69
N THR A 143 14.06 6.12 2.19
CA THR A 143 14.02 7.43 1.50
C THR A 143 15.41 7.96 1.14
N ASP A 144 16.48 7.34 1.66
CA ASP A 144 17.86 7.70 1.36
C ASP A 144 18.30 7.10 0.02
N CYS A 145 19.29 7.74 -0.62
CA CYS A 145 19.77 7.41 -1.96
C CYS A 145 20.15 5.92 -2.13
N GLY A 146 19.94 5.41 -3.33
CA GLY A 146 20.18 4.07 -3.78
C GLY A 146 19.07 3.61 -4.72
N ARG A 147 19.24 2.47 -5.39
CA ARG A 147 18.30 1.94 -6.42
C ARG A 147 16.86 1.72 -5.95
N LEU A 148 16.61 1.85 -4.66
CA LEU A 148 15.31 1.63 -4.02
C LEU A 148 14.84 2.87 -3.24
N ALA A 149 15.48 4.03 -3.41
CA ALA A 149 15.00 5.26 -2.82
C ALA A 149 13.68 5.66 -3.48
N ILE A 150 12.68 5.98 -2.68
CA ILE A 150 11.37 6.42 -3.19
C ILE A 150 11.54 7.67 -4.07
N SER A 151 12.42 8.59 -3.67
CA SER A 151 12.71 9.82 -4.42
C SER A 151 13.21 9.62 -5.84
N GLU A 152 13.79 8.46 -6.14
CA GLU A 152 14.28 8.09 -7.47
C GLU A 152 13.29 7.19 -8.23
N HIS A 153 12.20 6.79 -7.58
CA HIS A 153 11.23 5.90 -8.16
C HIS A 153 10.32 6.66 -9.14
N PRO A 154 10.05 6.12 -10.36
CA PRO A 154 9.16 6.78 -11.32
C PRO A 154 7.77 7.09 -10.76
N GLU A 155 7.24 6.24 -9.88
CA GLU A 155 5.97 6.49 -9.18
C GLU A 155 6.01 7.75 -8.34
N PHE A 156 7.14 8.02 -7.68
CA PHE A 156 7.32 9.19 -6.84
C PHE A 156 7.34 10.48 -7.66
N THR A 157 8.04 10.49 -8.79
CA THR A 157 8.15 11.65 -9.67
C THR A 157 6.87 11.96 -10.44
N LEU A 158 6.05 10.95 -10.68
CA LEU A 158 4.79 11.09 -11.42
C LEU A 158 3.59 11.44 -10.52
N GLN A 159 3.77 11.39 -9.19
CA GLN A 159 2.68 11.58 -8.23
C GLN A 159 2.99 12.77 -7.32
N PRO A 160 2.48 13.97 -7.64
CA PRO A 160 2.68 15.16 -6.79
C PRO A 160 2.05 15.00 -5.39
N TYR A 161 1.24 13.97 -5.17
CA TYR A 161 0.49 13.71 -3.93
C TYR A 161 1.11 12.59 -3.09
N THR A 162 2.41 12.38 -3.20
CA THR A 162 3.09 11.32 -2.45
C THR A 162 3.44 11.80 -1.03
N ARG A 163 3.07 11.00 -0.03
CA ARG A 163 3.42 11.20 1.38
C ARG A 163 4.42 10.15 1.83
N ILE A 164 5.41 10.60 2.62
CA ILE A 164 6.34 9.72 3.32
C ILE A 164 5.96 9.72 4.80
N VAL A 165 5.70 8.54 5.34
CA VAL A 165 5.34 8.31 6.74
C VAL A 165 6.42 7.43 7.37
N ALA A 166 7.35 8.05 8.10
CA ALA A 166 8.51 7.40 8.72
C ALA A 166 8.31 7.18 10.22
#